data_5119bf07477586a8450068d2c393c931
#
_entry.id   5119bf07477586a8450068d2c393c931
#
_cell.length_a   1.000
_cell.length_b   1.000
_cell.length_c   1.000
_cell.angle_alpha   90.00
_cell.angle_beta   90.00
_cell.angle_gamma   90.00
#
_symmetry.space_group_name_H-M   'P 1'
#
loop_
_entity.id
_entity.type
_entity.pdbx_description
1 polymer ?
#
loop_
_entity_poly.entity_id
_entity_poly.type
_entity_poly.pdbx_seq_one_letter_code
_entity_poly.pdbx_strand_id
1 'polypeptide(L)'
;MKKILYILPIVMLFAMCKSGKTSGASGKEVVELRYRDDFRAAAASEKASVLKGLKATADKYSVLVFTQNFKGEKIVVSNAAKKLYSDYVISNLKTGIADKTRIDNTVDTKVYDNLTKKEFTLSAKDAAKYKFIYLMKNPGGETTFIVTYSNTLRPLQE
;
A
#
# COMPACT_ATOMS: atom_id res chain seq x y z
N MET A 1 -60.34 21.41 38.08
CA MET A 1 -58.90 21.82 38.05
C MET A 1 -58.10 20.70 37.37
N LYS A 2 -57.79 20.85 36.08
CA LYS A 2 -57.13 19.85 35.29
C LYS A 2 -55.63 20.17 35.27
N LYS A 3 -54.78 19.30 35.82
CA LYS A 3 -53.35 19.42 35.73
C LYS A 3 -52.86 18.78 34.42
N ILE A 4 -52.37 19.61 33.53
CA ILE A 4 -51.78 19.19 32.25
C ILE A 4 -50.31 18.89 32.54
N LEU A 5 -49.93 17.61 32.38
CA LEU A 5 -48.56 17.13 32.53
C LEU A 5 -47.89 17.22 31.15
N TYR A 6 -46.92 18.15 30.99
CA TYR A 6 -46.11 18.25 29.78
C TYR A 6 -45.00 17.21 29.84
N ILE A 7 -45.12 16.19 28.98
CA ILE A 7 -44.04 15.24 28.73
C ILE A 7 -43.21 15.81 27.58
N LEU A 8 -41.98 16.20 27.90
CA LEU A 8 -40.98 16.69 26.95
C LEU A 8 -40.31 15.47 26.28
N PRO A 9 -40.37 15.28 24.96
CA PRO A 9 -39.61 14.21 24.31
C PRO A 9 -38.16 14.65 24.18
N ILE A 10 -37.27 13.91 24.85
CA ILE A 10 -35.84 14.02 24.66
C ILE A 10 -35.50 13.37 23.30
N VAL A 11 -35.22 14.20 22.30
CA VAL A 11 -34.68 13.74 21.02
C VAL A 11 -33.20 13.46 21.21
N MET A 12 -32.83 12.17 21.36
CA MET A 12 -31.44 11.73 21.30
C MET A 12 -30.99 11.78 19.84
N LEU A 13 -30.17 12.77 19.52
CA LEU A 13 -29.41 12.83 18.28
C LEU A 13 -28.26 11.81 18.37
N PHE A 14 -28.46 10.62 17.80
CA PHE A 14 -27.37 9.70 17.53
C PHE A 14 -26.54 10.26 16.37
N ALA A 15 -25.40 10.85 16.70
CA ALA A 15 -24.37 11.15 15.73
C ALA A 15 -23.81 9.81 15.20
N MET A 16 -24.30 9.35 14.06
CA MET A 16 -23.74 8.24 13.33
C MET A 16 -22.38 8.67 12.76
N CYS A 17 -21.29 8.35 13.45
CA CYS A 17 -19.97 8.26 12.84
C CYS A 17 -20.04 7.20 11.74
N LYS A 18 -20.11 7.65 10.50
CA LYS A 18 -20.04 6.80 9.30
C LYS A 18 -18.58 6.38 9.11
N SER A 19 -18.16 5.38 9.86
CA SER A 19 -16.95 4.61 9.58
C SER A 19 -17.21 3.83 8.29
N GLY A 20 -16.52 4.18 7.22
CA GLY A 20 -16.59 3.48 5.94
C GLY A 20 -16.03 2.06 6.09
N LYS A 21 -16.86 1.11 6.51
CA LYS A 21 -16.58 -0.31 6.41
C LYS A 21 -16.73 -0.71 4.95
N THR A 22 -15.61 -0.98 4.30
CA THR A 22 -15.61 -1.79 3.09
C THR A 22 -15.96 -3.23 3.52
N SER A 23 -17.16 -3.65 3.20
CA SER A 23 -17.65 -5.00 3.47
C SER A 23 -16.92 -6.02 2.62
N GLY A 24 -16.34 -7.02 3.27
CA GLY A 24 -15.81 -8.23 2.63
C GLY A 24 -15.45 -9.25 3.68
N ALA A 25 -16.22 -10.32 3.77
CA ALA A 25 -15.99 -11.63 4.38
C ALA A 25 -14.93 -11.73 5.50
N SER A 26 -15.31 -12.39 6.59
CA SER A 26 -14.47 -12.91 7.69
C SER A 26 -13.13 -13.49 7.18
N GLY A 27 -12.14 -12.66 6.99
CA GLY A 27 -10.79 -13.00 6.58
C GLY A 27 -9.84 -11.97 7.18
N LYS A 28 -8.70 -12.43 7.70
CA LYS A 28 -7.59 -11.57 8.14
C LYS A 28 -7.44 -10.39 7.19
N GLU A 29 -7.27 -9.19 7.71
CA GLU A 29 -7.00 -8.00 6.91
C GLU A 29 -5.84 -8.29 5.96
N VAL A 30 -6.00 -7.93 4.66
CA VAL A 30 -5.02 -8.33 3.65
C VAL A 30 -3.75 -7.51 3.76
N VAL A 31 -3.85 -6.24 4.17
CA VAL A 31 -2.73 -5.30 4.18
C VAL A 31 -2.73 -4.43 5.43
N GLU A 32 -1.54 -4.24 5.99
CA GLU A 32 -1.22 -3.22 7.00
C GLU A 32 -0.55 -2.04 6.30
N LEU A 33 -1.02 -0.81 6.54
CA LEU A 33 -0.46 0.41 5.96
C LEU A 33 0.43 1.12 6.98
N ARG A 34 1.62 1.52 6.55
CA ARG A 34 2.59 2.29 7.34
C ARG A 34 3.03 3.52 6.56
N TYR A 35 3.33 4.61 7.27
CA TYR A 35 3.81 5.87 6.71
C TYR A 35 5.05 6.28 7.49
N ARG A 36 6.23 6.26 6.83
CA ARG A 36 7.47 6.60 7.51
C ARG A 36 8.59 6.98 6.55
N ASP A 37 9.44 7.93 6.98
CA ASP A 37 10.62 8.42 6.24
C ASP A 37 11.94 8.29 7.06
N ASP A 38 11.92 7.55 8.16
CA ASP A 38 13.05 7.36 9.08
C ASP A 38 14.04 6.26 8.64
N PHE A 39 14.02 5.91 7.36
CA PHE A 39 15.00 5.00 6.78
C PHE A 39 16.34 5.68 6.54
N ARG A 40 17.43 4.92 6.62
CA ARG A 40 18.70 5.33 6.00
C ARG A 40 18.43 5.60 4.51
N ALA A 41 18.75 6.82 4.07
CA ALA A 41 18.56 7.22 2.69
C ALA A 41 19.66 6.63 1.78
N ALA A 42 19.27 6.19 0.60
CA ALA A 42 20.19 5.90 -0.48
C ALA A 42 20.93 7.18 -0.93
N ALA A 43 22.10 7.01 -1.54
CA ALA A 43 22.82 8.12 -2.14
C ALA A 43 21.94 8.81 -3.21
N ALA A 44 22.09 10.13 -3.37
CA ALA A 44 21.34 10.91 -4.36
C ALA A 44 21.53 10.37 -5.79
N SER A 45 22.74 9.92 -6.13
CA SER A 45 23.06 9.30 -7.41
C SER A 45 22.31 7.98 -7.63
N GLU A 46 22.19 7.14 -6.58
CA GLU A 46 21.43 5.88 -6.63
C GLU A 46 19.93 6.18 -6.83
N LYS A 47 19.38 7.11 -6.06
CA LYS A 47 17.98 7.57 -6.22
C LYS A 47 17.71 8.05 -7.64
N ALA A 48 18.59 8.90 -8.19
CA ALA A 48 18.46 9.42 -9.56
C ALA A 48 18.53 8.31 -10.60
N SER A 49 19.46 7.35 -10.43
CA SER A 49 19.62 6.20 -11.32
C SER A 49 18.35 5.32 -11.33
N VAL A 50 17.81 5.00 -10.15
CA VAL A 50 16.57 4.22 -10.02
C VAL A 50 15.39 4.91 -10.70
N LEU A 51 15.18 6.19 -10.43
CA LEU A 51 14.07 6.94 -11.00
C LEU A 51 14.20 7.06 -12.53
N LYS A 52 15.42 7.29 -13.04
CA LYS A 52 15.69 7.35 -14.48
C LYS A 52 15.49 5.99 -15.15
N GLY A 53 16.05 4.93 -14.58
CA GLY A 53 15.93 3.57 -15.10
C GLY A 53 14.49 3.08 -15.22
N LEU A 54 13.66 3.41 -14.24
CA LEU A 54 12.22 3.09 -14.23
C LEU A 54 11.36 4.13 -14.98
N LYS A 55 11.96 5.20 -15.53
CA LYS A 55 11.22 6.34 -16.11
C LYS A 55 10.17 6.91 -15.15
N ALA A 56 10.53 6.99 -13.87
CA ALA A 56 9.65 7.38 -12.76
C ALA A 56 9.99 8.77 -12.19
N THR A 57 10.67 9.63 -12.96
CA THR A 57 11.09 10.96 -12.52
C THR A 57 9.92 11.93 -12.35
N ALA A 58 8.89 11.84 -13.17
CA ALA A 58 7.72 12.71 -13.09
C ALA A 58 6.90 12.44 -11.81
N ASP A 59 6.23 13.47 -11.29
CA ASP A 59 5.48 13.41 -10.01
C ASP A 59 4.29 12.45 -10.06
N LYS A 60 3.70 12.24 -11.24
CA LYS A 60 2.62 11.27 -11.46
C LYS A 60 3.04 9.81 -11.33
N TYR A 61 4.30 9.54 -11.06
CA TYR A 61 4.80 8.19 -10.91
C TYR A 61 5.39 7.97 -9.53
N SER A 62 5.07 6.82 -8.95
CA SER A 62 5.73 6.28 -7.77
C SER A 62 6.43 4.97 -8.12
N VAL A 63 7.38 4.56 -7.27
CA VAL A 63 8.11 3.30 -7.40
C VAL A 63 7.59 2.34 -6.34
N LEU A 64 6.99 1.23 -6.78
CA LEU A 64 6.66 0.10 -5.93
C LEU A 64 7.90 -0.80 -5.82
N VAL A 65 8.37 -1.02 -4.61
CA VAL A 65 9.54 -1.83 -4.28
C VAL A 65 9.10 -3.07 -3.52
N PHE A 66 9.32 -4.23 -4.09
CA PHE A 66 9.12 -5.52 -3.41
C PHE A 66 10.31 -5.79 -2.51
N THR A 67 10.04 -6.10 -1.23
CA THR A 67 11.11 -6.21 -0.24
C THR A 67 11.23 -7.64 0.31
N GLN A 68 10.99 -7.84 1.59
CA GLN A 68 11.28 -9.09 2.28
C GLN A 68 10.17 -10.14 2.14
N ASN A 69 10.57 -11.40 2.34
CA ASN A 69 9.70 -12.56 2.48
C ASN A 69 9.00 -13.05 1.19
N PHE A 70 9.41 -12.56 0.01
CA PHE A 70 9.02 -13.19 -1.25
C PHE A 70 9.92 -14.40 -1.52
N LYS A 71 9.31 -15.53 -1.91
CA LYS A 71 9.99 -16.83 -2.06
C LYS A 71 9.83 -17.43 -3.46
N GLY A 72 9.55 -16.61 -4.46
CA GLY A 72 9.39 -17.03 -5.86
C GLY A 72 7.93 -17.10 -6.32
N GLU A 73 7.02 -16.49 -5.60
CA GLU A 73 5.64 -16.37 -6.05
C GLU A 73 5.48 -15.33 -7.16
N LYS A 74 4.54 -15.59 -8.05
CA LYS A 74 4.19 -14.66 -9.12
C LYS A 74 3.33 -13.53 -8.57
N ILE A 75 3.84 -12.30 -8.70
CA ILE A 75 3.11 -11.08 -8.33
C ILE A 75 2.66 -10.38 -9.61
N VAL A 76 1.42 -9.93 -9.60
CA VAL A 76 0.84 -9.14 -10.70
C VAL A 76 0.45 -7.77 -10.17
N VAL A 77 0.94 -6.72 -10.82
CA VAL A 77 0.53 -5.34 -10.56
C VAL A 77 -0.19 -4.79 -11.78
N SER A 78 -1.34 -4.20 -11.57
CA SER A 78 -2.19 -3.66 -12.64
C SER A 78 -2.94 -2.42 -12.19
N ASN A 79 -3.39 -1.63 -13.14
CA ASN A 79 -4.40 -0.60 -12.94
C ASN A 79 -5.59 -0.84 -13.88
N ALA A 80 -6.57 0.05 -13.89
CA ALA A 80 -7.76 -0.09 -14.74
C ALA A 80 -7.44 -0.17 -16.24
N ALA A 81 -6.31 0.43 -16.68
CA ALA A 81 -5.94 0.49 -18.09
C ALA A 81 -5.09 -0.70 -18.54
N LYS A 82 -4.20 -1.21 -17.68
CA LYS A 82 -3.22 -2.23 -18.09
C LYS A 82 -2.54 -2.94 -16.93
N LYS A 83 -1.88 -4.05 -17.30
CA LYS A 83 -0.90 -4.73 -16.45
C LYS A 83 0.41 -3.92 -16.48
N LEU A 84 0.93 -3.61 -15.29
CA LEU A 84 2.16 -2.83 -15.09
C LEU A 84 3.37 -3.73 -14.85
N TYR A 85 3.14 -4.87 -14.16
CA TYR A 85 4.17 -5.81 -13.77
C TYR A 85 3.57 -7.22 -13.65
N SER A 86 4.35 -8.25 -13.97
CA SER A 86 3.94 -9.64 -13.78
C SER A 86 5.18 -10.52 -13.84
N ASP A 87 5.75 -10.84 -12.67
CA ASP A 87 6.96 -11.66 -12.59
C ASP A 87 7.00 -12.48 -11.30
N TYR A 88 7.96 -13.41 -11.23
CA TYR A 88 8.28 -14.19 -10.05
C TYR A 88 9.22 -13.42 -9.14
N VAL A 89 8.81 -13.17 -7.91
CA VAL A 89 9.50 -12.28 -6.97
C VAL A 89 10.21 -13.10 -5.90
N ILE A 90 11.53 -12.91 -5.79
CA ILE A 90 12.39 -13.57 -4.78
C ILE A 90 13.17 -12.50 -4.03
N SER A 91 13.02 -12.45 -2.71
CA SER A 91 13.77 -11.51 -1.88
C SER A 91 15.24 -11.88 -1.79
N ASN A 92 16.10 -10.93 -2.10
CA ASN A 92 17.51 -11.05 -1.80
C ASN A 92 17.72 -10.95 -0.28
N LEU A 93 18.27 -11.98 0.33
CA LEU A 93 18.44 -12.05 1.78
C LEU A 93 19.47 -11.04 2.32
N LYS A 94 20.41 -10.59 1.47
CA LYS A 94 21.45 -9.64 1.84
C LYS A 94 20.92 -8.21 1.85
N THR A 95 20.24 -7.80 0.77
CA THR A 95 19.74 -6.41 0.62
C THR A 95 18.32 -6.22 1.15
N GLY A 96 17.57 -7.31 1.32
CA GLY A 96 16.15 -7.28 1.67
C GLY A 96 15.25 -6.73 0.55
N ILE A 97 15.77 -6.64 -0.68
CA ILE A 97 15.02 -6.16 -1.85
C ILE A 97 14.82 -7.32 -2.81
N ALA A 98 13.61 -7.45 -3.35
CA ALA A 98 13.30 -8.48 -4.32
C ALA A 98 13.30 -7.91 -5.75
N ASP A 99 12.49 -6.87 -5.98
CA ASP A 99 12.35 -6.21 -7.29
C ASP A 99 11.70 -4.83 -7.11
N LYS A 100 11.50 -4.12 -8.22
CA LYS A 100 10.85 -2.81 -8.23
C LYS A 100 10.18 -2.52 -9.57
N THR A 101 9.10 -1.78 -9.54
CA THR A 101 8.38 -1.34 -10.75
C THR A 101 7.81 0.06 -10.58
N ARG A 102 7.60 0.74 -11.70
CA ARG A 102 6.90 2.02 -11.71
C ARG A 102 5.41 1.81 -11.71
N ILE A 103 4.69 2.60 -10.92
CA ILE A 103 3.23 2.73 -10.98
C ILE A 103 2.83 4.16 -11.34
N ASP A 104 1.65 4.30 -11.95
CA ASP A 104 1.00 5.59 -12.15
C ASP A 104 0.19 5.90 -10.89
N ASN A 105 0.60 6.93 -10.14
CA ASN A 105 0.00 7.29 -8.87
C ASN A 105 -1.23 8.19 -9.00
N THR A 106 -1.69 8.45 -10.21
CA THR A 106 -2.95 9.19 -10.47
C THR A 106 -4.17 8.26 -10.52
N VAL A 107 -3.95 6.95 -10.56
CA VAL A 107 -4.98 5.92 -10.60
C VAL A 107 -4.70 4.81 -9.60
N ASP A 108 -5.74 4.17 -9.12
CA ASP A 108 -5.61 3.05 -8.20
C ASP A 108 -4.83 1.89 -8.82
N THR A 109 -3.94 1.31 -8.04
CA THR A 109 -3.10 0.19 -8.46
C THR A 109 -3.43 -1.06 -7.66
N LYS A 110 -3.79 -2.15 -8.33
CA LYS A 110 -4.04 -3.46 -7.74
C LYS A 110 -2.76 -4.29 -7.70
N VAL A 111 -2.55 -4.97 -6.60
CA VAL A 111 -1.49 -5.95 -6.41
C VAL A 111 -2.11 -7.30 -6.08
N TYR A 112 -1.78 -8.31 -6.86
CA TYR A 112 -2.29 -9.67 -6.71
C TYR A 112 -1.13 -10.66 -6.51
N ASP A 113 -1.22 -11.46 -5.48
CA ASP A 113 -0.31 -12.57 -5.21
C ASP A 113 -0.94 -13.90 -5.69
N ASN A 114 -0.34 -14.50 -6.69
CA ASN A 114 -0.86 -15.74 -7.28
C ASN A 114 -0.75 -16.95 -6.33
N LEU A 115 0.17 -16.94 -5.37
CA LEU A 115 0.33 -18.04 -4.41
C LEU A 115 -0.79 -18.01 -3.35
N THR A 116 -0.97 -16.88 -2.69
CA THR A 116 -1.97 -16.73 -1.61
C THR A 116 -3.36 -16.39 -2.12
N LYS A 117 -3.49 -16.09 -3.43
CA LYS A 117 -4.74 -15.60 -4.07
C LYS A 117 -5.29 -14.34 -3.40
N LYS A 118 -4.43 -13.56 -2.76
CA LYS A 118 -4.80 -12.31 -2.11
C LYS A 118 -4.54 -11.13 -3.05
N GLU A 119 -5.48 -10.20 -3.02
CA GLU A 119 -5.41 -8.94 -3.77
C GLU A 119 -5.65 -7.76 -2.81
N PHE A 120 -4.99 -6.66 -3.05
CA PHE A 120 -5.28 -5.39 -2.40
C PHE A 120 -5.03 -4.23 -3.37
N THR A 121 -5.53 -3.05 -3.01
CA THR A 121 -5.44 -1.85 -3.83
C THR A 121 -4.60 -0.79 -3.13
N LEU A 122 -3.59 -0.28 -3.81
CA LEU A 122 -2.89 0.95 -3.46
C LEU A 122 -3.73 2.12 -3.99
N SER A 123 -4.25 2.95 -3.10
CA SER A 123 -5.07 4.09 -3.50
C SER A 123 -4.22 5.16 -4.20
N ALA A 124 -4.73 5.73 -5.28
CA ALA A 124 -4.11 6.88 -5.94
C ALA A 124 -3.90 8.05 -4.97
N LYS A 125 -4.87 8.30 -4.09
CA LYS A 125 -4.83 9.37 -3.08
C LYS A 125 -3.60 9.27 -2.16
N ASP A 126 -3.19 8.07 -1.76
CA ASP A 126 -2.02 7.88 -0.92
C ASP A 126 -0.75 7.74 -1.76
N ALA A 127 -0.80 7.01 -2.85
CA ALA A 127 0.35 6.85 -3.75
C ALA A 127 0.88 8.18 -4.28
N ALA A 128 0.01 9.16 -4.57
CA ALA A 128 0.40 10.49 -5.06
C ALA A 128 1.23 11.33 -4.06
N LYS A 129 1.18 11.00 -2.77
CA LYS A 129 1.91 11.73 -1.71
C LYS A 129 3.32 11.20 -1.51
N TYR A 130 3.64 10.01 -2.03
CA TYR A 130 4.87 9.30 -1.72
C TYR A 130 5.56 8.79 -2.99
N LYS A 131 6.86 9.02 -3.05
CA LYS A 131 7.66 8.60 -4.20
C LYS A 131 7.98 7.12 -4.22
N PHE A 132 8.09 6.50 -3.04
CA PHE A 132 8.42 5.09 -2.86
C PHE A 132 7.36 4.38 -2.02
N ILE A 133 6.97 3.20 -2.45
CA ILE A 133 6.00 2.34 -1.78
C ILE A 133 6.66 0.97 -1.62
N TYR A 134 6.94 0.59 -0.38
CA TYR A 134 7.59 -0.69 -0.07
C TYR A 134 6.56 -1.74 0.28
N LEU A 135 6.58 -2.85 -0.43
CA LEU A 135 5.73 -4.00 -0.20
C LEU A 135 6.53 -5.13 0.40
N MET A 136 6.15 -5.58 1.57
CA MET A 136 6.71 -6.73 2.27
C MET A 136 5.63 -7.77 2.50
N LYS A 137 5.96 -9.05 2.35
CA LYS A 137 5.08 -10.13 2.83
C LYS A 137 5.23 -10.29 4.34
N ASN A 138 4.14 -10.67 5.00
CA ASN A 138 4.07 -10.83 6.44
C ASN A 138 3.64 -12.26 6.82
N PRO A 139 4.51 -13.27 6.57
CA PRO A 139 4.20 -14.66 6.89
C PRO A 139 4.03 -14.84 8.39
N GLY A 140 2.89 -15.41 8.80
CA GLY A 140 2.57 -15.62 10.22
C GLY A 140 2.00 -14.40 10.97
N GLY A 141 1.97 -13.22 10.34
CA GLY A 141 1.35 -12.02 10.92
C GLY A 141 -0.17 -12.01 10.77
N GLU A 142 -0.80 -10.98 11.32
CA GLU A 142 -2.25 -10.78 11.23
C GLU A 142 -2.68 -10.43 9.79
N THR A 143 -1.87 -9.64 9.09
CA THR A 143 -2.06 -9.25 7.69
C THR A 143 -1.17 -10.07 6.77
N THR A 144 -1.54 -10.21 5.49
CA THR A 144 -0.73 -10.90 4.48
C THR A 144 0.43 -10.04 4.01
N PHE A 145 0.23 -8.73 3.93
CA PHE A 145 1.20 -7.76 3.44
C PHE A 145 1.34 -6.58 4.39
N ILE A 146 2.52 -5.97 4.36
CA ILE A 146 2.80 -4.67 4.95
C ILE A 146 3.21 -3.74 3.81
N VAL A 147 2.48 -2.63 3.66
CA VAL A 147 2.77 -1.57 2.70
C VAL A 147 3.30 -0.36 3.46
N THR A 148 4.50 0.09 3.12
CA THR A 148 5.10 1.27 3.73
C THR A 148 5.27 2.37 2.69
N TYR A 149 4.62 3.49 2.89
CA TYR A 149 4.74 4.70 2.06
C TYR A 149 5.88 5.58 2.57
N SER A 150 6.72 6.09 1.67
CA SER A 150 7.90 6.91 2.00
C SER A 150 8.33 7.83 0.86
N ASN A 151 8.96 8.95 1.17
CA ASN A 151 9.68 9.79 0.20
C ASN A 151 11.19 9.52 0.18
N THR A 152 11.65 8.65 1.08
CA THR A 152 13.03 8.22 1.20
C THR A 152 13.26 6.92 0.44
N LEU A 153 14.20 6.90 -0.52
CA LEU A 153 14.68 5.64 -1.08
C LEU A 153 15.64 4.99 -0.09
N ARG A 154 15.36 3.74 0.28
CA ARG A 154 16.30 2.89 1.02
C ARG A 154 17.41 2.43 0.08
N PRO A 155 18.67 2.26 0.56
CA PRO A 155 19.73 1.65 -0.24
C PRO A 155 19.27 0.31 -0.82
N LEU A 156 19.49 0.12 -2.12
CA LEU A 156 19.13 -1.12 -2.83
C LEU A 156 20.31 -2.08 -2.95
N GLN A 157 21.51 -1.58 -2.67
CA GLN A 157 22.75 -2.33 -2.62
C GLN A 157 23.50 -1.97 -1.32
N GLU A 158 24.14 -2.92 -0.72
CA GLU A 158 25.13 -2.75 0.35
C GLU A 158 26.54 -2.97 -0.20
#